data_ef912fc5f4c30e909ce53345cd226831
#
_entry.id   ef912fc5f4c30e909ce53345cd226831
#
_cell.length_a   1.000
_cell.length_b   1.000
_cell.length_c   1.000
_cell.angle_alpha   90.00
_cell.angle_beta   90.00
_cell.angle_gamma   90.00
#
_symmetry.space_group_name_H-M   'P 1'
#
loop_
_entity.id
_entity.type
_entity.pdbx_description
1 polymer ?
#
loop_
_entity_poly.entity_id
_entity_poly.type
_entity_poly.pdbx_seq_one_letter_code
_entity_poly.pdbx_strand_id
1 'polypeptide(L)'
;MAEPRLVADCVKAMVDAVPLPVTVKHRIGIDQNDSYDFVRDFVGTVSEAGCRVFTVHARNAILKGLSPKQNREVPPLKYDFAYRLKQDFPGLTIVINGGIQTIEEIRRHLVHVDGVMIGREAYHNPYLLAAFDR
;
A
#
# COMPACT_ATOMS: atom_id res chain seq x y z
N MET A 1 -7.95 -8.66 2.42
CA MET A 1 -8.02 -8.55 0.94
C MET A 1 -8.90 -9.61 0.30
N ALA A 2 -8.89 -10.85 0.77
CA ALA A 2 -9.78 -11.91 0.22
C ALA A 2 -11.28 -11.61 0.42
N GLU A 3 -11.62 -10.80 1.40
CA GLU A 3 -12.99 -10.40 1.74
C GLU A 3 -13.13 -8.88 1.74
N PRO A 4 -13.16 -8.21 0.57
CA PRO A 4 -13.14 -6.75 0.48
C PRO A 4 -14.37 -6.11 1.13
N ARG A 5 -15.54 -6.74 1.07
CA ARG A 5 -16.76 -6.24 1.70
C ARG A 5 -16.67 -6.22 3.22
N LEU A 6 -16.13 -7.29 3.84
CA LEU A 6 -15.91 -7.31 5.29
C LEU A 6 -14.93 -6.20 5.73
N VAL A 7 -13.88 -5.94 4.94
CA VAL A 7 -12.95 -4.83 5.21
C VAL A 7 -13.66 -3.48 5.08
N ALA A 8 -14.51 -3.32 4.06
CA ALA A 8 -15.31 -2.11 3.87
C ALA A 8 -16.27 -1.88 5.06
N ASP A 9 -16.95 -2.92 5.55
CA ASP A 9 -17.84 -2.83 6.72
C ASP A 9 -17.06 -2.41 7.97
N CYS A 10 -15.87 -2.97 8.20
CA CYS A 10 -14.99 -2.55 9.29
C CYS A 10 -14.57 -1.08 9.17
N VAL A 11 -14.15 -0.65 7.97
CA VAL A 11 -13.78 0.75 7.72
C VAL A 11 -14.95 1.67 7.95
N LYS A 12 -16.14 1.32 7.46
CA LYS A 12 -17.36 2.09 7.68
C LYS A 12 -17.66 2.26 9.17
N ALA A 13 -17.60 1.18 9.93
CA ALA A 13 -17.83 1.23 11.38
C ALA A 13 -16.80 2.15 12.09
N MET A 14 -15.54 2.14 11.67
CA MET A 14 -14.50 3.04 12.21
C MET A 14 -14.77 4.49 11.85
N VAL A 15 -15.11 4.78 10.58
CA VAL A 15 -15.40 6.14 10.10
C VAL A 15 -16.62 6.72 10.83
N ASP A 16 -17.65 5.90 11.08
CA ASP A 16 -18.86 6.33 11.77
C ASP A 16 -18.62 6.55 13.28
N ALA A 17 -17.64 5.88 13.87
CA ALA A 17 -17.39 5.93 15.31
C ALA A 17 -16.56 7.14 15.76
N VAL A 18 -15.69 7.69 14.90
CA VAL A 18 -14.76 8.77 15.29
C VAL A 18 -14.50 9.75 14.14
N PRO A 19 -14.33 11.05 14.42
CA PRO A 19 -13.99 12.06 13.40
C PRO A 19 -12.49 12.06 13.07
N LEU A 20 -11.91 10.87 12.85
CA LEU A 20 -10.50 10.71 12.51
C LEU A 20 -10.37 10.03 11.16
N PRO A 21 -9.30 10.33 10.39
CA PRO A 21 -9.02 9.62 9.14
C PRO A 21 -8.80 8.13 9.39
N VAL A 22 -9.53 7.29 8.65
CA VAL A 22 -9.30 5.84 8.61
C VAL A 22 -8.51 5.53 7.35
N THR A 23 -7.36 4.90 7.49
CA THR A 23 -6.47 4.54 6.38
C THR A 23 -6.29 3.04 6.30
N VAL A 24 -6.01 2.51 5.12
CA VAL A 24 -5.79 1.08 4.91
C VAL A 24 -4.40 0.83 4.36
N LYS A 25 -3.63 -0.02 5.04
CA LYS A 25 -2.37 -0.55 4.54
C LYS A 25 -2.56 -2.00 4.10
N HIS A 26 -2.25 -2.28 2.84
CA HIS A 26 -2.49 -3.60 2.25
C HIS A 26 -1.39 -4.01 1.28
N ARG A 27 -1.41 -5.26 0.84
CA ARG A 27 -0.60 -5.80 -0.26
C ARG A 27 -1.37 -5.73 -1.57
N ILE A 28 -0.73 -6.17 -2.67
CA ILE A 28 -1.35 -6.17 -4.01
C ILE A 28 -2.11 -7.45 -4.31
N GLY A 29 -1.96 -8.49 -3.50
CA GLY A 29 -2.63 -9.77 -3.70
C GLY A 29 -2.35 -10.77 -2.58
N ILE A 30 -2.96 -11.96 -2.69
CA ILE A 30 -2.82 -13.07 -1.74
C ILE A 30 -2.75 -14.37 -2.54
N ASP A 31 -1.67 -15.14 -2.36
CA ASP A 31 -1.42 -16.44 -3.01
C ASP A 31 -1.64 -16.37 -4.53
N GLN A 32 -2.64 -17.07 -5.07
CA GLN A 32 -2.96 -17.10 -6.50
C GLN A 32 -3.69 -15.85 -7.00
N ASN A 33 -4.26 -15.05 -6.09
CA ASN A 33 -4.98 -13.82 -6.42
C ASN A 33 -4.00 -12.64 -6.47
N ASP A 34 -3.24 -12.53 -7.55
CA ASP A 34 -2.18 -11.54 -7.73
C ASP A 34 -2.36 -10.65 -8.98
N SER A 35 -3.56 -10.64 -9.55
CA SER A 35 -3.91 -9.79 -10.68
C SER A 35 -4.12 -8.32 -10.26
N TYR A 36 -3.95 -7.41 -11.21
CA TYR A 36 -4.27 -6.00 -10.98
C TYR A 36 -5.76 -5.79 -10.64
N ASP A 37 -6.65 -6.48 -11.32
CA ASP A 37 -8.09 -6.37 -11.08
C ASP A 37 -8.46 -6.73 -9.64
N PHE A 38 -7.80 -7.75 -9.07
CA PHE A 38 -8.02 -8.11 -7.67
C PHE A 38 -7.74 -6.98 -6.69
N VAL A 39 -6.61 -6.28 -6.83
CA VAL A 39 -6.27 -5.14 -5.95
C VAL A 39 -7.10 -3.90 -6.27
N ARG A 40 -7.41 -3.64 -7.55
CA ARG A 40 -8.29 -2.54 -7.97
C ARG A 40 -9.68 -2.68 -7.36
N ASP A 41 -10.28 -3.86 -7.44
CA ASP A 41 -11.60 -4.12 -6.90
C ASP A 41 -11.62 -4.02 -5.37
N PHE A 42 -10.54 -4.47 -4.70
CA PHE A 42 -10.35 -4.26 -3.27
C PHE A 42 -10.34 -2.77 -2.90
N VAL A 43 -9.50 -1.97 -3.56
CA VAL A 43 -9.40 -0.52 -3.30
C VAL A 43 -10.73 0.17 -3.59
N GLY A 44 -11.39 -0.13 -4.72
CA GLY A 44 -12.69 0.40 -5.08
C GLY A 44 -13.73 0.15 -3.99
N THR A 45 -13.91 -1.13 -3.59
CA THR A 45 -14.89 -1.53 -2.58
C THR A 45 -14.63 -0.84 -1.23
N VAL A 46 -13.38 -0.77 -0.78
CA VAL A 46 -13.04 -0.17 0.52
C VAL A 46 -13.12 1.36 0.48
N SER A 47 -12.84 1.98 -0.66
CA SER A 47 -12.97 3.43 -0.82
C SER A 47 -14.41 3.94 -0.73
N GLU A 48 -15.37 3.14 -1.21
CA GLU A 48 -16.81 3.43 -1.09
C GLU A 48 -17.29 3.48 0.36
N ALA A 49 -16.61 2.78 1.27
CA ALA A 49 -16.87 2.81 2.71
C ALA A 49 -16.29 4.03 3.44
N GLY A 50 -15.60 4.93 2.72
CA GLY A 50 -15.06 6.18 3.27
C GLY A 50 -13.55 6.21 3.48
N CYS A 51 -12.81 5.13 3.15
CA CYS A 51 -11.34 5.17 3.15
C CYS A 51 -10.83 6.02 1.99
N ARG A 52 -10.01 7.03 2.29
CA ARG A 52 -9.43 7.93 1.28
C ARG A 52 -7.93 7.76 1.09
N VAL A 53 -7.25 7.07 2.00
CA VAL A 53 -5.80 6.89 1.99
C VAL A 53 -5.44 5.42 2.02
N PHE A 54 -4.72 4.97 1.01
CA PHE A 54 -4.26 3.59 0.86
C PHE A 54 -2.74 3.54 0.81
N THR A 55 -2.13 2.76 1.72
CA THR A 55 -0.70 2.43 1.65
C THR A 55 -0.53 1.05 1.02
N VAL A 56 0.03 1.02 -0.17
CA VAL A 56 0.14 -0.16 -1.01
C VAL A 56 1.54 -0.75 -0.90
N HIS A 57 1.70 -1.88 -0.20
CA HIS A 57 2.93 -2.66 -0.27
C HIS A 57 2.94 -3.44 -1.59
N ALA A 58 3.82 -3.05 -2.49
CA ALA A 58 3.85 -3.52 -3.89
C ALA A 58 4.32 -4.98 -4.07
N ARG A 59 3.98 -5.87 -3.12
CA ARG A 59 4.25 -7.31 -3.15
C ARG A 59 2.99 -8.11 -2.89
N ASN A 60 2.87 -9.26 -3.53
CA ASN A 60 1.89 -10.28 -3.17
C ASN A 60 2.18 -10.88 -1.78
N ALA A 61 1.16 -11.35 -1.07
CA ALA A 61 1.33 -12.13 0.15
C ALA A 61 1.23 -13.62 -0.19
N ILE A 62 2.24 -14.40 0.20
CA ILE A 62 2.22 -15.86 0.10
C ILE A 62 1.98 -16.40 1.51
N LEU A 63 0.78 -16.94 1.74
CA LEU A 63 0.37 -17.36 3.09
C LEU A 63 0.96 -18.70 3.51
N LYS A 64 1.27 -19.56 2.55
CA LYS A 64 1.85 -20.89 2.81
C LYS A 64 3.23 -21.00 2.18
N GLY A 65 4.19 -21.51 2.97
CA GLY A 65 5.53 -21.83 2.49
C GLY A 65 6.57 -20.72 2.63
N LEU A 66 6.19 -19.51 3.03
CA LEU A 66 7.12 -18.41 3.31
C LEU A 66 6.98 -17.88 4.73
N SER A 67 8.10 -17.64 5.40
CA SER A 67 8.13 -16.91 6.66
C SER A 67 7.73 -15.42 6.46
N PRO A 68 7.37 -14.69 7.53
CA PRO A 68 7.11 -13.25 7.45
C PRO A 68 8.27 -12.45 6.86
N LYS A 69 9.52 -12.85 7.11
CA LYS A 69 10.71 -12.22 6.53
C LYS A 69 10.76 -12.48 5.02
N GLN A 70 10.64 -13.74 4.60
CA GLN A 70 10.64 -14.12 3.19
C GLN A 70 9.52 -13.45 2.41
N ASN A 71 8.33 -13.29 2.99
CA ASN A 71 7.21 -12.55 2.37
C ASN A 71 7.51 -11.08 2.08
N ARG A 72 8.54 -10.50 2.67
CA ARG A 72 9.01 -9.13 2.40
C ARG A 72 10.14 -9.06 1.38
N GLU A 73 10.68 -10.21 0.96
CA GLU A 73 11.87 -10.28 0.12
C GLU A 73 11.66 -11.09 -1.16
N VAL A 74 11.01 -12.24 -1.06
CA VAL A 74 10.86 -13.21 -2.15
C VAL A 74 9.82 -12.80 -3.20
N PRO A 75 8.57 -12.42 -2.87
CA PRO A 75 7.62 -12.03 -3.89
C PRO A 75 8.11 -10.79 -4.65
N PRO A 76 7.98 -10.74 -5.98
CA PRO A 76 8.47 -9.62 -6.78
C PRO A 76 7.74 -8.31 -6.44
N LEU A 77 8.45 -7.20 -6.57
CA LEU A 77 7.88 -5.86 -6.46
C LEU A 77 7.19 -5.50 -7.78
N LYS A 78 5.89 -5.15 -7.71
CA LYS A 78 5.06 -4.71 -8.84
C LYS A 78 4.62 -3.26 -8.58
N TYR A 79 5.53 -2.31 -8.71
CA TYR A 79 5.27 -0.88 -8.47
C TYR A 79 4.23 -0.30 -9.43
N ASP A 80 4.17 -0.83 -10.65
CA ASP A 80 3.19 -0.45 -11.67
C ASP A 80 1.74 -0.61 -11.18
N PHE A 81 1.46 -1.56 -10.30
CA PHE A 81 0.12 -1.72 -9.71
C PHE A 81 -0.27 -0.50 -8.87
N ALA A 82 0.65 0.03 -8.06
CA ALA A 82 0.39 1.25 -7.28
C ALA A 82 0.20 2.48 -8.18
N TYR A 83 0.96 2.59 -9.26
CA TYR A 83 0.83 3.68 -10.23
C TYR A 83 -0.53 3.63 -10.96
N ARG A 84 -0.93 2.44 -11.39
CA ARG A 84 -2.25 2.23 -12.02
C ARG A 84 -3.40 2.53 -11.06
N LEU A 85 -3.28 2.14 -9.77
CA LEU A 85 -4.27 2.50 -8.75
C LEU A 85 -4.43 4.02 -8.64
N LYS A 86 -3.35 4.79 -8.69
CA LYS A 86 -3.44 6.26 -8.68
C LYS A 86 -4.11 6.82 -9.94
N GLN A 87 -3.88 6.21 -11.09
CA GLN A 87 -4.53 6.59 -12.36
C GLN A 87 -6.04 6.26 -12.33
N ASP A 88 -6.41 5.08 -11.87
CA ASP A 88 -7.82 4.64 -11.81
C ASP A 88 -8.62 5.35 -10.70
N PHE A 89 -7.95 5.76 -9.62
CA PHE A 89 -8.54 6.45 -8.47
C PHE A 89 -7.85 7.79 -8.18
N PRO A 90 -7.93 8.78 -9.09
CA PRO A 90 -7.19 10.04 -8.92
C PRO A 90 -7.59 10.84 -7.68
N GLY A 91 -8.80 10.64 -7.16
CA GLY A 91 -9.32 11.28 -5.94
C GLY A 91 -8.86 10.60 -4.64
N LEU A 92 -8.19 9.46 -4.69
CA LEU A 92 -7.63 8.79 -3.52
C LEU A 92 -6.15 9.17 -3.32
N THR A 93 -5.72 9.18 -2.07
CA THR A 93 -4.30 9.28 -1.73
C THR A 93 -3.67 7.89 -1.75
N ILE A 94 -2.75 7.67 -2.68
CA ILE A 94 -2.02 6.42 -2.84
C ILE A 94 -0.58 6.60 -2.36
N VAL A 95 -0.20 5.84 -1.34
CA VAL A 95 1.15 5.80 -0.78
C VAL A 95 1.79 4.46 -1.14
N ILE A 96 2.94 4.48 -1.80
CA ILE A 96 3.66 3.27 -2.18
C ILE A 96 4.62 2.82 -1.08
N ASN A 97 4.75 1.51 -0.90
CA ASN A 97 5.67 0.88 0.05
C ASN A 97 6.30 -0.38 -0.56
N GLY A 98 7.48 -0.73 -0.13
CA GLY A 98 8.16 -1.98 -0.46
C GLY A 98 9.54 -1.79 -1.11
N GLY A 99 10.59 -2.19 -0.42
CA GLY A 99 11.96 -2.23 -0.96
C GLY A 99 12.62 -0.88 -1.24
N ILE A 100 11.99 0.24 -0.91
CA ILE A 100 12.49 1.59 -1.19
C ILE A 100 13.55 1.97 -0.15
N GLN A 101 14.73 2.39 -0.60
CA GLN A 101 15.90 2.58 0.26
C GLN A 101 16.60 3.94 0.05
N THR A 102 16.43 4.59 -1.12
CA THR A 102 17.14 5.82 -1.46
C THR A 102 16.20 6.98 -1.76
N ILE A 103 16.72 8.20 -1.67
CA ILE A 103 15.98 9.43 -1.99
C ILE A 103 15.66 9.48 -3.49
N GLU A 104 16.55 8.99 -4.33
CA GLU A 104 16.34 8.91 -5.78
C GLU A 104 15.17 7.98 -6.12
N GLU A 105 15.04 6.84 -5.44
CA GLU A 105 13.90 5.96 -5.59
C GLU A 105 12.61 6.64 -5.12
N ILE A 106 12.63 7.32 -3.99
CA ILE A 106 11.49 8.09 -3.47
C ILE A 106 11.03 9.13 -4.50
N ARG A 107 11.94 9.93 -5.04
CA ARG A 107 11.63 10.96 -6.04
C ARG A 107 11.00 10.35 -7.30
N ARG A 108 11.51 9.19 -7.76
CA ARG A 108 10.93 8.48 -8.92
C ARG A 108 9.51 8.02 -8.64
N HIS A 109 9.22 7.51 -7.45
CA HIS A 109 7.86 7.08 -7.09
C HIS A 109 6.90 8.25 -6.98
N LEU A 110 7.34 9.39 -6.42
CA LEU A 110 6.50 10.58 -6.22
C LEU A 110 6.03 11.24 -7.52
N VAL A 111 6.60 10.88 -8.66
CA VAL A 111 6.08 11.30 -9.98
C VAL A 111 4.75 10.60 -10.30
N HIS A 112 4.49 9.46 -9.69
CA HIS A 112 3.36 8.58 -10.03
C HIS A 112 2.31 8.45 -8.92
N VAL A 113 2.68 8.70 -7.66
CA VAL A 113 1.82 8.52 -6.47
C VAL A 113 1.96 9.69 -5.51
N ASP A 114 1.07 9.78 -4.52
CA ASP A 114 1.01 10.92 -3.59
C ASP A 114 2.01 10.85 -2.44
N GLY A 115 2.54 9.65 -2.15
CA GLY A 115 3.46 9.48 -1.04
C GLY A 115 4.25 8.18 -1.11
N VAL A 116 5.31 8.12 -0.30
CA VAL A 116 6.17 6.95 -0.17
C VAL A 116 6.31 6.59 1.30
N MET A 117 6.07 5.33 1.64
CA MET A 117 6.32 4.80 2.97
C MET A 117 7.63 4.01 2.99
N ILE A 118 8.59 4.49 3.77
CA ILE A 118 9.84 3.78 4.05
C ILE A 118 9.63 2.90 5.28
N GLY A 119 10.07 1.67 5.22
CA GLY A 119 9.98 0.72 6.32
C GLY A 119 11.35 0.41 6.93
N ARG A 120 11.91 -0.73 6.57
CA ARG A 120 13.16 -1.26 7.15
C ARG A 120 14.36 -0.32 7.02
N GLU A 121 14.46 0.41 5.92
CA GLU A 121 15.57 1.36 5.73
C GLU A 121 15.57 2.47 6.79
N ALA A 122 14.41 3.00 7.15
CA ALA A 122 14.32 4.00 8.23
C ALA A 122 14.79 3.45 9.60
N TYR A 123 14.66 2.14 9.81
CA TYR A 123 15.14 1.47 11.02
C TYR A 123 16.65 1.19 10.98
N HIS A 124 17.16 0.73 9.83
CA HIS A 124 18.57 0.37 9.67
C HIS A 124 19.47 1.60 9.44
N ASN A 125 18.94 2.63 8.80
CA ASN A 125 19.65 3.87 8.48
C ASN A 125 18.75 5.08 8.78
N PRO A 126 18.48 5.39 10.07
CA PRO A 126 17.58 6.48 10.44
C PRO A 126 18.10 7.87 10.00
N TYR A 127 19.40 8.02 9.77
CA TYR A 127 19.97 9.27 9.29
C TYR A 127 19.49 9.66 7.88
N LEU A 128 19.00 8.70 7.10
CA LEU A 128 18.34 8.98 5.81
C LEU A 128 17.21 10.00 5.97
N LEU A 129 16.48 9.97 7.09
CA LEU A 129 15.35 10.87 7.34
C LEU A 129 15.77 12.34 7.47
N ALA A 130 17.02 12.62 7.88
CA ALA A 130 17.55 13.99 7.97
C ALA A 130 17.66 14.69 6.60
N ALA A 131 17.62 13.93 5.51
CA ALA A 131 17.69 14.48 4.16
C ALA A 131 16.31 14.92 3.61
N PHE A 132 15.21 14.64 4.30
CA PHE A 132 13.86 15.02 3.87
C PHE A 132 13.51 16.47 4.22
N ASP A 133 14.22 17.06 5.17
CA ASP A 133 14.01 18.45 5.62
C ASP A 133 14.88 19.47 4.85
N ARG A 134 15.51 19.06 3.74
CA ARG A 134 16.46 19.88 2.96
C ARG A 134 15.97 20.17 1.55
#